data_2b6ed73e5f6393e35cf8c050efa136ba
#
_entry.id   2b6ed73e5f6393e35cf8c050efa136ba
#
_cell.length_a   1.000
_cell.length_b   1.000
_cell.length_c   1.000
_cell.angle_alpha   90.00
_cell.angle_beta   90.00
_cell.angle_gamma   90.00
#
_symmetry.space_group_name_H-M   'P 1'
#
loop_
_entity.id
_entity.type
_entity.pdbx_description
1 polymer ?
#
loop_
_entity_poly.entity_id
_entity_poly.type
_entity_poly.pdbx_seq_one_letter_code
_entity_poly.pdbx_strand_id
1 'polypeptide(L)'
;MASGICVYAEAYNGKLEPVVAELISAAKLIKEETKETISAIVADQSCEEIVKELERLGVEKIYAVKTDRDILLEDDAASCVIAEMLKKIEPSSMLIPATAAGRSLFSRVAMKLECGMTADCTELQVGKKEDGSCFIKQIKPSYGENVFVTIITREGVYPQMMTVRPGVYQPAEAGDAQAEVVYFDDITVPESKIQVLERIPSENETDSILSAEIVVVGGRGALEGDNFTLLKAFADKIGAAIGGTRPMVDSELIPFNHQIGQTGFTIRPRIVISLGVSGAIQHTEGLKDTKLYIAINTDEHAAIFNVADYGITADMKDVLSAYLSI
;
A
#
# COMPACT_ATOMS: atom_id res chain seq x y z
N MET A 1 28.21 12.59 0.08
CA MET A 1 27.60 11.58 0.98
C MET A 1 26.14 11.51 0.66
N ALA A 2 25.58 10.32 0.53
CA ALA A 2 24.16 10.16 0.30
C ALA A 2 23.34 10.81 1.44
N SER A 3 22.33 11.59 1.11
CA SER A 3 21.47 12.28 2.08
C SER A 3 20.09 12.54 1.51
N GLY A 4 19.10 12.59 2.38
CA GLY A 4 17.70 12.83 2.02
C GLY A 4 16.88 11.56 1.87
N ILE A 5 15.62 11.66 2.27
CA ILE A 5 14.61 10.61 2.15
C ILE A 5 13.88 10.84 0.86
N CYS A 6 13.96 9.90 -0.08
CA CYS A 6 13.31 10.00 -1.37
C CYS A 6 12.08 9.11 -1.44
N VAL A 7 10.99 9.60 -2.00
CA VAL A 7 9.74 8.86 -2.23
C VAL A 7 9.49 8.73 -3.72
N TYR A 8 9.11 7.54 -4.17
CA TYR A 8 8.63 7.36 -5.55
C TYR A 8 7.19 7.79 -5.66
N ALA A 9 6.95 8.80 -6.46
CA ALA A 9 5.62 9.31 -6.77
C ALA A 9 4.98 8.47 -7.88
N GLU A 10 4.49 7.28 -7.52
CA GLU A 10 3.71 6.46 -8.44
C GLU A 10 2.41 7.18 -8.77
N ALA A 11 2.16 7.36 -10.07
CA ALA A 11 1.00 8.08 -10.55
C ALA A 11 0.37 7.37 -11.74
N TYR A 12 -0.93 7.52 -11.89
CA TYR A 12 -1.70 7.02 -13.02
C TYR A 12 -2.62 8.12 -13.56
N ASN A 13 -2.59 8.37 -14.86
CA ASN A 13 -3.37 9.43 -15.52
C ASN A 13 -3.21 10.81 -14.85
N GLY A 14 -1.99 11.17 -14.44
CA GLY A 14 -1.70 12.45 -13.81
C GLY A 14 -2.16 12.59 -12.36
N LYS A 15 -2.58 11.51 -11.72
CA LYS A 15 -2.97 11.47 -10.30
C LYS A 15 -2.07 10.53 -9.53
N LEU A 16 -1.68 10.93 -8.33
CA LEU A 16 -0.91 10.08 -7.44
C LEU A 16 -1.74 8.87 -6.97
N GLU A 17 -1.08 7.72 -6.90
CA GLU A 17 -1.64 6.57 -6.20
C GLU A 17 -1.80 6.89 -4.70
N PRO A 18 -2.93 6.52 -4.06
CA PRO A 18 -3.21 6.86 -2.66
C PRO A 18 -2.09 6.48 -1.68
N VAL A 19 -1.38 5.40 -1.94
CA VAL A 19 -0.27 4.92 -1.13
C VAL A 19 0.92 5.90 -1.08
N VAL A 20 1.06 6.80 -2.05
CA VAL A 20 2.13 7.82 -2.03
C VAL A 20 1.97 8.76 -0.84
N ALA A 21 0.74 9.14 -0.49
CA ALA A 21 0.48 9.94 0.70
C ALA A 21 0.86 9.20 2.00
N GLU A 22 0.69 7.88 2.05
CA GLU A 22 1.16 7.06 3.17
C GLU A 22 2.70 7.03 3.27
N LEU A 23 3.39 6.92 2.12
CA LEU A 23 4.85 6.95 2.06
C LEU A 23 5.42 8.30 2.53
N ILE A 24 4.74 9.39 2.21
CA ILE A 24 5.14 10.73 2.68
C ILE A 24 4.99 10.81 4.21
N SER A 25 3.95 10.23 4.78
CA SER A 25 3.83 10.12 6.25
C SER A 25 4.97 9.30 6.86
N ALA A 26 5.29 8.15 6.27
CA ALA A 26 6.43 7.34 6.71
C ALA A 26 7.75 8.14 6.61
N ALA A 27 7.95 8.89 5.54
CA ALA A 27 9.12 9.77 5.37
C ALA A 27 9.17 10.87 6.43
N LYS A 28 8.02 11.45 6.82
CA LYS A 28 7.94 12.45 7.91
C LYS A 28 8.39 11.85 9.25
N LEU A 29 7.97 10.63 9.57
CA LEU A 29 8.42 9.93 10.79
C LEU A 29 9.94 9.68 10.79
N ILE A 30 10.50 9.24 9.64
CA ILE A 30 11.95 9.06 9.51
C ILE A 30 12.68 10.40 9.67
N LYS A 31 12.17 11.47 9.07
CA LYS A 31 12.73 12.82 9.18
C LYS A 31 12.78 13.33 10.61
N GLU A 32 11.81 13.03 11.44
CA GLU A 32 11.81 13.45 12.85
C GLU A 32 13.09 13.03 13.58
N GLU A 33 13.64 11.86 13.23
CA GLU A 33 14.85 11.34 13.85
C GLU A 33 16.15 11.68 13.08
N THR A 34 16.10 11.62 11.73
CA THR A 34 17.28 11.81 10.88
C THR A 34 17.57 13.26 10.57
N LYS A 35 16.56 14.12 10.60
CA LYS A 35 16.59 15.53 10.16
C LYS A 35 16.88 15.72 8.67
N GLU A 36 16.76 14.65 7.88
CA GLU A 36 16.96 14.69 6.44
C GLU A 36 15.78 15.33 5.71
N THR A 37 16.05 15.92 4.53
CA THR A 37 15.02 16.51 3.66
C THR A 37 14.18 15.43 3.00
N ILE A 38 12.88 15.65 2.91
CA ILE A 38 11.96 14.77 2.16
C ILE A 38 11.93 15.24 0.72
N SER A 39 12.27 14.34 -0.19
CA SER A 39 12.15 14.55 -1.63
C SER A 39 11.24 13.52 -2.29
N ALA A 40 10.74 13.84 -3.48
CA ALA A 40 10.04 12.89 -4.34
C ALA A 40 10.65 12.87 -5.73
N ILE A 41 10.56 11.73 -6.39
CA ILE A 41 10.89 11.59 -7.82
C ILE A 41 9.63 11.23 -8.60
N VAL A 42 9.50 11.85 -9.77
CA VAL A 42 8.43 11.59 -10.73
C VAL A 42 8.99 11.58 -12.15
N ALA A 43 8.57 10.61 -12.95
CA ALA A 43 8.87 10.55 -14.38
C ALA A 43 7.56 10.24 -15.11
N ASP A 44 6.90 11.28 -15.62
CA ASP A 44 5.56 11.19 -16.22
C ASP A 44 5.36 12.28 -17.26
N GLN A 45 4.40 12.11 -18.16
CA GLN A 45 3.98 13.14 -19.10
C GLN A 45 3.18 14.27 -18.42
N SER A 46 2.50 13.97 -17.30
CA SER A 46 1.66 14.89 -16.51
C SER A 46 2.37 15.41 -15.25
N CYS A 47 3.69 15.58 -15.30
CA CYS A 47 4.49 15.99 -14.14
C CYS A 47 3.94 17.22 -13.40
N GLU A 48 3.40 18.21 -14.09
CA GLU A 48 2.94 19.47 -13.49
C GLU A 48 1.75 19.29 -12.53
N GLU A 49 0.87 18.33 -12.83
CA GLU A 49 -0.29 18.00 -12.00
C GLU A 49 0.15 17.22 -10.76
N ILE A 50 1.04 16.24 -10.97
CA ILE A 50 1.61 15.42 -9.91
C ILE A 50 2.45 16.26 -8.93
N VAL A 51 3.24 17.20 -9.44
CA VAL A 51 4.04 18.13 -8.63
C VAL A 51 3.17 18.91 -7.66
N LYS A 52 2.05 19.49 -8.13
CA LYS A 52 1.12 20.24 -7.28
C LYS A 52 0.51 19.39 -6.16
N GLU A 53 0.25 18.13 -6.44
CA GLU A 53 -0.27 17.21 -5.44
C GLU A 53 0.79 16.86 -4.40
N LEU A 54 2.04 16.60 -4.82
CA LEU A 54 3.18 16.36 -3.94
C LEU A 54 3.49 17.55 -3.02
N GLU A 55 3.42 18.79 -3.54
CA GLU A 55 3.58 19.99 -2.75
C GLU A 55 2.57 20.05 -1.61
N ARG A 56 1.29 19.80 -1.91
CA ARG A 56 0.22 19.77 -0.90
C ARG A 56 0.46 18.73 0.19
N LEU A 57 1.07 17.60 -0.14
CA LEU A 57 1.40 16.56 0.82
C LEU A 57 2.62 16.89 1.70
N GLY A 58 3.31 18.00 1.41
CA GLY A 58 4.43 18.51 2.21
C GLY A 58 5.78 17.91 1.86
N VAL A 59 5.97 17.52 0.60
CA VAL A 59 7.29 17.22 0.05
C VAL A 59 8.08 18.53 -0.08
N GLU A 60 9.35 18.52 0.27
CA GLU A 60 10.19 19.73 0.30
C GLU A 60 10.94 19.94 -1.02
N LYS A 61 11.28 18.84 -1.71
CA LYS A 61 11.99 18.88 -2.98
C LYS A 61 11.44 17.83 -3.94
N ILE A 62 11.18 18.24 -5.17
CA ILE A 62 10.61 17.35 -6.19
C ILE A 62 11.58 17.33 -7.39
N TYR A 63 11.98 16.14 -7.76
CA TYR A 63 12.78 15.89 -8.94
C TYR A 63 11.91 15.29 -10.02
N ALA A 64 11.83 15.93 -11.18
CA ALA A 64 10.92 15.56 -12.25
C ALA A 64 11.65 15.31 -13.57
N VAL A 65 11.23 14.29 -14.28
CA VAL A 65 11.55 14.06 -15.69
C VAL A 65 10.24 14.07 -16.47
N LYS A 66 10.08 15.04 -17.36
CA LYS A 66 8.93 15.09 -18.25
C LYS A 66 9.13 14.13 -19.40
N THR A 67 8.25 13.14 -19.53
CA THR A 67 8.30 12.14 -20.58
C THR A 67 7.34 12.52 -21.72
N ASP A 68 7.61 12.01 -22.91
CA ASP A 68 6.76 12.19 -24.09
C ASP A 68 5.61 11.18 -24.16
N ARG A 69 5.69 10.14 -23.34
CA ARG A 69 4.71 9.07 -23.20
C ARG A 69 4.65 8.53 -21.78
N ASP A 70 3.60 7.78 -21.50
CA ASP A 70 3.49 7.08 -20.22
C ASP A 70 4.43 5.86 -20.18
N ILE A 71 5.42 5.93 -19.30
CA ILE A 71 6.45 4.88 -19.14
C ILE A 71 6.17 3.96 -17.94
N LEU A 72 5.08 4.13 -17.20
CA LEU A 72 4.80 3.37 -15.99
C LEU A 72 4.80 1.86 -16.23
N LEU A 73 4.29 1.41 -17.37
CA LEU A 73 4.26 -0.01 -17.75
C LEU A 73 5.45 -0.43 -18.64
N GLU A 74 6.37 0.47 -18.94
CA GLU A 74 7.60 0.22 -19.68
C GLU A 74 8.79 0.08 -18.72
N ASP A 75 8.75 -0.94 -17.84
CA ASP A 75 9.73 -1.12 -16.76
C ASP A 75 11.19 -1.05 -17.21
N ASP A 76 11.52 -1.47 -18.42
CA ASP A 76 12.87 -1.43 -18.95
C ASP A 76 13.33 0.01 -19.21
N ALA A 77 12.49 0.85 -19.82
CA ALA A 77 12.75 2.26 -20.06
C ALA A 77 12.68 3.06 -18.76
N ALA A 78 11.60 2.91 -18.00
CA ALA A 78 11.38 3.60 -16.72
C ALA A 78 12.53 3.36 -15.73
N SER A 79 13.01 2.12 -15.63
CA SER A 79 14.13 1.80 -14.72
C SER A 79 15.43 2.48 -15.09
N CYS A 80 15.66 2.80 -16.38
CA CYS A 80 16.83 3.57 -16.79
C CYS A 80 16.71 5.03 -16.34
N VAL A 81 15.54 5.65 -16.59
CA VAL A 81 15.27 7.04 -16.21
C VAL A 81 15.39 7.22 -14.68
N ILE A 82 14.72 6.37 -13.91
CA ILE A 82 14.74 6.44 -12.45
C ILE A 82 16.15 6.19 -11.88
N ALA A 83 16.90 5.22 -12.43
CA ALA A 83 18.27 4.97 -11.98
C ALA A 83 19.20 6.17 -12.26
N GLU A 84 19.04 6.86 -13.39
CA GLU A 84 19.80 8.08 -13.67
C GLU A 84 19.42 9.24 -12.76
N MET A 85 18.13 9.41 -12.45
CA MET A 85 17.68 10.39 -11.46
C MET A 85 18.35 10.10 -10.11
N LEU A 86 18.28 8.87 -9.61
CA LEU A 86 18.82 8.51 -8.30
C LEU A 86 20.34 8.63 -8.23
N LYS A 87 21.07 8.41 -9.33
CA LYS A 87 22.51 8.67 -9.41
C LYS A 87 22.87 10.15 -9.28
N LYS A 88 22.00 11.06 -9.75
CA LYS A 88 22.20 12.50 -9.62
C LYS A 88 21.82 13.03 -8.25
N ILE A 89 20.77 12.44 -7.63
CA ILE A 89 20.20 12.86 -6.36
C ILE A 89 21.01 12.32 -5.17
N GLU A 90 21.51 11.08 -5.29
CA GLU A 90 22.22 10.34 -4.24
C GLU A 90 21.46 10.33 -2.88
N PRO A 91 20.19 9.88 -2.83
CA PRO A 91 19.45 9.89 -1.57
C PRO A 91 19.99 8.83 -0.60
N SER A 92 19.84 9.06 0.71
CA SER A 92 20.19 8.09 1.76
C SER A 92 19.22 6.91 1.78
N SER A 93 17.96 7.18 1.48
CA SER A 93 16.90 6.18 1.47
C SER A 93 15.88 6.41 0.37
N MET A 94 15.24 5.32 -0.06
CA MET A 94 14.22 5.33 -1.12
C MET A 94 13.00 4.52 -0.69
N LEU A 95 11.87 5.20 -0.52
CA LEU A 95 10.59 4.60 -0.19
C LEU A 95 9.75 4.43 -1.45
N ILE A 96 9.23 3.23 -1.66
CA ILE A 96 8.54 2.83 -2.88
C ILE A 96 7.20 2.18 -2.49
N PRO A 97 6.10 2.42 -3.21
CA PRO A 97 4.87 1.67 -3.01
C PRO A 97 5.08 0.17 -3.26
N ALA A 98 4.57 -0.70 -2.40
CA ALA A 98 4.59 -2.15 -2.64
C ALA A 98 3.47 -2.60 -3.59
N THR A 99 3.12 -1.78 -4.58
CA THR A 99 2.25 -2.10 -5.69
C THR A 99 2.91 -3.11 -6.65
N ALA A 100 2.16 -3.67 -7.57
CA ALA A 100 2.73 -4.52 -8.61
C ALA A 100 3.74 -3.74 -9.47
N ALA A 101 3.40 -2.50 -9.87
CA ALA A 101 4.27 -1.62 -10.66
C ALA A 101 5.53 -1.23 -9.87
N GLY A 102 5.38 -0.73 -8.64
CA GLY A 102 6.51 -0.32 -7.80
C GLY A 102 7.50 -1.46 -7.54
N ARG A 103 7.01 -2.67 -7.23
CA ARG A 103 7.86 -3.85 -7.00
C ARG A 103 8.59 -4.30 -8.26
N SER A 104 7.92 -4.31 -9.42
CA SER A 104 8.53 -4.67 -10.70
C SER A 104 9.61 -3.68 -11.10
N LEU A 105 9.25 -2.41 -11.18
CA LEU A 105 10.14 -1.33 -11.61
C LEU A 105 11.39 -1.22 -10.73
N PHE A 106 11.21 -1.16 -9.41
CA PHE A 106 12.33 -0.90 -8.51
C PHE A 106 13.24 -2.11 -8.26
N SER A 107 12.79 -3.32 -8.54
CA SER A 107 13.70 -4.48 -8.61
C SER A 107 14.76 -4.29 -9.72
N ARG A 108 14.38 -3.71 -10.84
CA ARG A 108 15.30 -3.37 -11.95
C ARG A 108 16.20 -2.19 -11.60
N VAL A 109 15.62 -1.16 -10.94
CA VAL A 109 16.39 0.01 -10.47
C VAL A 109 17.45 -0.40 -9.46
N ALA A 110 17.11 -1.24 -8.49
CA ALA A 110 18.06 -1.75 -7.50
C ALA A 110 19.24 -2.47 -8.13
N MET A 111 18.98 -3.31 -9.15
CA MET A 111 20.05 -3.96 -9.93
C MET A 111 20.96 -2.98 -10.66
N LYS A 112 20.40 -1.91 -11.26
CA LYS A 112 21.18 -0.88 -11.96
C LYS A 112 22.02 -0.01 -11.02
N LEU A 113 21.62 0.11 -9.77
CA LEU A 113 22.33 0.86 -8.72
C LEU A 113 23.23 -0.04 -7.85
N GLU A 114 23.27 -1.34 -8.12
CA GLU A 114 24.02 -2.34 -7.35
C GLU A 114 23.67 -2.29 -5.85
N CYS A 115 22.43 -1.97 -5.52
CA CYS A 115 21.92 -1.97 -4.15
C CYS A 115 20.84 -3.03 -3.94
N GLY A 116 20.59 -3.39 -2.67
CA GLY A 116 19.51 -4.29 -2.31
C GLY A 116 18.21 -3.54 -2.08
N MET A 117 17.08 -4.23 -2.23
CA MET A 117 15.75 -3.71 -1.92
C MET A 117 15.00 -4.69 -1.02
N THR A 118 14.46 -4.21 0.10
CA THR A 118 13.55 -5.01 0.94
C THR A 118 12.12 -4.83 0.44
N ALA A 119 11.46 -5.93 0.13
CA ALA A 119 10.11 -5.89 -0.38
C ALA A 119 9.06 -6.06 0.71
N ASP A 120 7.95 -5.29 0.60
CA ASP A 120 6.71 -5.47 1.36
C ASP A 120 6.88 -5.23 2.87
N CYS A 121 7.53 -4.11 3.23
CA CYS A 121 7.70 -3.68 4.60
C CYS A 121 6.36 -3.25 5.21
N THR A 122 6.15 -3.62 6.47
CA THR A 122 4.96 -3.22 7.24
C THR A 122 5.30 -2.24 8.36
N GLU A 123 6.58 -2.01 8.62
CA GLU A 123 7.04 -1.03 9.59
C GLU A 123 8.45 -0.56 9.24
N LEU A 124 8.74 0.72 9.46
CA LEU A 124 10.05 1.33 9.32
C LEU A 124 10.44 2.00 10.63
N GLN A 125 11.64 1.74 11.11
CA GLN A 125 12.21 2.35 12.32
C GLN A 125 13.58 2.92 12.01
N VAL A 126 13.95 4.02 12.66
CA VAL A 126 15.30 4.58 12.57
C VAL A 126 16.18 3.94 13.63
N GLY A 127 17.31 3.40 13.21
CA GLY A 127 18.39 2.96 14.08
C GLY A 127 19.54 3.97 14.08
N LYS A 128 20.28 4.05 15.19
CA LYS A 128 21.47 4.91 15.31
C LYS A 128 22.70 4.04 15.54
N LYS A 129 23.78 4.36 14.83
CA LYS A 129 25.09 3.75 15.04
C LYS A 129 25.87 4.47 16.16
N GLU A 130 26.98 3.89 16.57
CA GLU A 130 27.87 4.46 17.59
C GLU A 130 28.46 5.82 17.16
N ASP A 131 28.66 6.03 15.86
CA ASP A 131 29.14 7.28 15.27
C ASP A 131 28.06 8.37 15.12
N GLY A 132 26.81 8.06 15.54
CA GLY A 132 25.65 8.95 15.42
C GLY A 132 24.96 8.92 14.06
N SER A 133 25.48 8.21 13.08
CA SER A 133 24.79 8.05 11.78
C SER A 133 23.52 7.20 11.91
N CYS A 134 22.52 7.50 11.07
CA CYS A 134 21.23 6.82 11.06
C CYS A 134 21.17 5.76 9.97
N PHE A 135 20.37 4.73 10.22
CA PHE A 135 19.98 3.73 9.22
C PHE A 135 18.51 3.32 9.42
N ILE A 136 17.90 2.74 8.39
CA ILE A 136 16.50 2.33 8.46
C ILE A 136 16.42 0.83 8.70
N LYS A 137 15.72 0.45 9.78
CA LYS A 137 15.29 -0.92 10.05
C LYS A 137 14.00 -1.17 9.27
N GLN A 138 14.05 -2.13 8.38
CA GLN A 138 12.99 -2.50 7.43
C GLN A 138 12.33 -3.75 7.97
N ILE A 139 11.14 -3.61 8.54
CA ILE A 139 10.44 -4.68 9.25
C ILE A 139 9.32 -5.22 8.38
N LYS A 140 9.26 -6.53 8.26
CA LYS A 140 8.22 -7.21 7.49
C LYS A 140 7.86 -8.54 8.13
N PRO A 141 6.62 -9.03 7.95
CA PRO A 141 6.26 -10.39 8.37
C PRO A 141 7.03 -11.42 7.55
N SER A 142 7.45 -12.50 8.22
CA SER A 142 8.11 -13.66 7.61
C SER A 142 7.11 -14.81 7.45
N TYR A 143 7.56 -15.90 6.80
CA TYR A 143 6.81 -17.14 6.75
C TYR A 143 6.71 -17.74 8.17
N GLY A 144 5.50 -17.87 8.67
CA GLY A 144 5.21 -18.40 10.00
C GLY A 144 4.43 -17.39 10.85
N GLU A 145 3.67 -17.93 11.77
CA GLU A 145 2.80 -17.13 12.64
C GLU A 145 3.64 -16.26 13.59
N ASN A 146 3.36 -14.95 13.59
CA ASN A 146 3.95 -13.95 14.50
C ASN A 146 5.48 -13.76 14.41
N VAL A 147 6.13 -14.11 13.30
CA VAL A 147 7.55 -13.83 13.11
C VAL A 147 7.75 -12.62 12.21
N PHE A 148 8.37 -11.57 12.76
CA PHE A 148 8.81 -10.42 12.01
C PHE A 148 10.31 -10.47 11.78
N VAL A 149 10.72 -10.10 10.57
CA VAL A 149 12.14 -10.00 10.21
C VAL A 149 12.49 -8.54 10.11
N THR A 150 13.56 -8.14 10.82
CA THR A 150 14.16 -6.83 10.66
C THR A 150 15.36 -6.94 9.73
N ILE A 151 15.29 -6.23 8.62
CA ILE A 151 16.32 -6.18 7.59
C ILE A 151 16.98 -4.80 7.66
N ILE A 152 18.29 -4.77 7.52
CA ILE A 152 19.08 -3.55 7.39
C ILE A 152 19.91 -3.61 6.11
N THR A 153 20.02 -2.49 5.44
CA THR A 153 20.89 -2.37 4.27
C THR A 153 22.36 -2.44 4.70
N ARG A 154 23.19 -3.14 3.92
CA ARG A 154 24.62 -3.24 4.18
C ARG A 154 25.24 -1.84 4.25
N GLU A 155 26.16 -1.65 5.15
CA GLU A 155 26.89 -0.39 5.33
C GLU A 155 27.60 0.05 4.04
N GLY A 156 27.52 1.35 3.77
CA GLY A 156 28.11 1.95 2.56
C GLY A 156 27.33 1.73 1.27
N VAL A 157 26.19 1.02 1.31
CA VAL A 157 25.30 0.83 0.16
C VAL A 157 24.12 1.82 0.25
N TYR A 158 23.96 2.62 -0.79
CA TYR A 158 22.90 3.62 -0.90
C TYR A 158 22.28 3.63 -2.30
N PRO A 159 20.98 4.02 -2.42
CA PRO A 159 20.07 4.28 -1.32
C PRO A 159 19.68 3.00 -0.56
N GLN A 160 19.25 3.17 0.70
CA GLN A 160 18.55 2.10 1.42
C GLN A 160 17.15 2.00 0.81
N MET A 161 16.91 0.96 0.00
CA MET A 161 15.67 0.82 -0.77
C MET A 161 14.69 -0.12 -0.08
N MET A 162 13.43 0.29 -0.02
CA MET A 162 12.35 -0.52 0.53
C MET A 162 11.02 -0.24 -0.14
N THR A 163 10.26 -1.29 -0.42
CA THR A 163 8.85 -1.13 -0.74
C THR A 163 8.00 -1.24 0.52
N VAL A 164 7.02 -0.38 0.66
CA VAL A 164 6.12 -0.30 1.81
C VAL A 164 4.72 -0.73 1.39
N ARG A 165 4.13 -1.62 2.17
CA ARG A 165 2.79 -2.17 1.91
C ARG A 165 1.75 -1.06 2.01
N PRO A 166 0.82 -0.93 1.04
CA PRO A 166 -0.33 -0.04 1.15
C PRO A 166 -1.19 -0.34 2.38
N GLY A 167 -1.78 0.68 2.98
CA GLY A 167 -2.62 0.55 4.16
C GLY A 167 -1.86 0.42 5.48
N VAL A 168 -0.53 0.61 5.49
CA VAL A 168 0.31 0.48 6.72
C VAL A 168 0.45 1.80 7.46
N TYR A 169 0.52 2.91 6.74
CA TYR A 169 0.62 4.25 7.32
C TYR A 169 -0.64 5.06 7.06
N GLN A 170 -0.95 6.00 7.96
CA GLN A 170 -2.00 6.97 7.69
C GLN A 170 -1.54 7.91 6.57
N PRO A 171 -2.39 8.24 5.59
CA PRO A 171 -2.05 9.19 4.55
C PRO A 171 -1.65 10.56 5.12
N ALA A 172 -0.70 11.22 4.50
CA ALA A 172 -0.35 12.58 4.84
C ALA A 172 -1.52 13.53 4.53
N GLU A 173 -1.81 14.43 5.45
CA GLU A 173 -2.82 15.46 5.24
C GLU A 173 -2.31 16.49 4.23
N ALA A 174 -3.19 16.92 3.34
CA ALA A 174 -2.90 17.98 2.40
C ALA A 174 -2.84 19.35 3.10
N GLY A 175 -1.84 20.15 2.75
CA GLY A 175 -1.61 21.52 3.25
C GLY A 175 -1.28 22.47 2.12
N ASP A 176 -0.78 23.66 2.48
CA ASP A 176 -0.38 24.72 1.53
C ASP A 176 1.14 24.85 1.45
N ALA A 177 1.87 23.74 1.47
CA ALA A 177 3.32 23.74 1.34
C ALA A 177 3.75 24.01 -0.12
N GLN A 178 4.96 24.58 -0.27
CA GLN A 178 5.64 24.73 -1.55
C GLN A 178 6.91 23.90 -1.53
N ALA A 179 7.26 23.32 -2.68
CA ALA A 179 8.47 22.54 -2.85
C ALA A 179 9.46 23.22 -3.79
N GLU A 180 10.74 22.94 -3.63
CA GLU A 180 11.73 23.19 -4.67
C GLU A 180 11.57 22.15 -5.78
N VAL A 181 11.25 22.57 -7.00
CA VAL A 181 11.06 21.66 -8.15
C VAL A 181 12.27 21.74 -9.07
N VAL A 182 12.88 20.60 -9.34
CA VAL A 182 14.03 20.45 -10.22
C VAL A 182 13.67 19.54 -11.38
N TYR A 183 13.68 20.06 -12.61
CA TYR A 183 13.49 19.26 -13.82
C TYR A 183 14.85 18.79 -14.37
N PHE A 184 14.95 17.52 -14.71
CA PHE A 184 16.11 16.94 -15.38
C PHE A 184 15.85 16.85 -16.88
N ASP A 185 16.18 17.93 -17.60
CA ASP A 185 16.00 18.01 -19.05
C ASP A 185 17.05 17.21 -19.85
N ASP A 186 18.11 16.76 -19.19
CA ASP A 186 19.21 16.00 -19.76
C ASP A 186 19.04 14.46 -19.64
N ILE A 187 17.97 14.00 -18.98
CA ILE A 187 17.63 12.59 -18.91
C ILE A 187 16.65 12.25 -20.05
N THR A 188 17.10 11.40 -20.96
CA THR A 188 16.27 10.94 -22.07
C THR A 188 15.61 9.60 -21.75
N VAL A 189 14.37 9.45 -22.17
CA VAL A 189 13.65 8.16 -22.08
C VAL A 189 14.14 7.25 -23.20
N PRO A 190 14.76 6.10 -22.90
CA PRO A 190 15.20 5.17 -23.93
C PRO A 190 14.02 4.49 -24.62
N GLU A 191 14.27 3.89 -25.78
CA GLU A 191 13.28 3.01 -26.41
C GLU A 191 13.00 1.80 -25.52
N SER A 192 11.73 1.47 -25.34
CA SER A 192 11.30 0.28 -24.62
C SER A 192 11.22 -0.93 -25.54
N LYS A 193 11.52 -2.10 -24.99
CA LYS A 193 11.25 -3.40 -25.61
C LYS A 193 9.81 -3.88 -25.37
N ILE A 194 9.10 -3.18 -24.50
CA ILE A 194 7.71 -3.43 -24.15
C ILE A 194 6.85 -2.40 -24.90
N GLN A 195 5.79 -2.85 -25.52
CA GLN A 195 4.80 -1.99 -26.14
C GLN A 195 3.46 -2.16 -25.43
N VAL A 196 2.94 -1.08 -24.84
CA VAL A 196 1.59 -1.05 -24.30
C VAL A 196 0.61 -1.00 -25.46
N LEU A 197 -0.16 -2.05 -25.65
CA LEU A 197 -1.15 -2.14 -26.73
C LEU A 197 -2.48 -1.49 -26.31
N GLU A 198 -2.93 -1.77 -25.10
CA GLU A 198 -4.20 -1.31 -24.58
C GLU A 198 -4.17 -1.27 -23.05
N ARG A 199 -4.89 -0.33 -22.47
CA ARG A 199 -5.19 -0.27 -21.04
C ARG A 199 -6.68 -0.42 -20.85
N ILE A 200 -7.07 -1.45 -20.13
CA ILE A 200 -8.47 -1.73 -19.80
C ILE A 200 -8.66 -1.35 -18.35
N PRO A 201 -9.39 -0.25 -18.06
CA PRO A 201 -9.71 0.11 -16.68
C PRO A 201 -10.50 -1.01 -16.00
N SER A 202 -10.20 -1.28 -14.73
CA SER A 202 -11.05 -2.19 -13.95
C SER A 202 -12.42 -1.55 -13.73
N GLU A 203 -13.48 -2.25 -14.04
CA GLU A 203 -14.86 -1.76 -13.83
C GLU A 203 -15.19 -1.52 -12.34
N ASN A 204 -14.32 -1.97 -11.43
CA ASN A 204 -14.52 -1.95 -9.97
C ASN A 204 -13.71 -0.86 -9.23
N GLU A 205 -13.24 0.20 -9.92
CA GLU A 205 -12.50 1.29 -9.27
C GLU A 205 -13.35 2.09 -8.25
N THR A 206 -14.68 2.01 -8.35
CA THR A 206 -15.58 2.77 -7.45
C THR A 206 -15.80 2.12 -6.08
N ASP A 207 -15.54 0.82 -5.94
CA ASP A 207 -15.81 0.08 -4.70
C ASP A 207 -14.51 -0.39 -4.00
N SER A 208 -13.53 0.47 -3.92
CA SER A 208 -12.28 0.12 -3.24
C SER A 208 -12.51 -0.09 -1.74
N ILE A 209 -12.28 -1.31 -1.25
CA ILE A 209 -12.28 -1.62 0.18
C ILE A 209 -11.19 -0.85 0.95
N LEU A 210 -10.21 -0.28 0.24
CA LEU A 210 -9.10 0.47 0.84
C LEU A 210 -9.55 1.82 1.43
N SER A 211 -10.57 2.45 0.83
CA SER A 211 -11.10 3.75 1.25
C SER A 211 -12.42 3.68 2.00
N ALA A 212 -12.99 2.49 2.15
CA ALA A 212 -14.30 2.31 2.76
C ALA A 212 -14.26 2.54 4.29
N GLU A 213 -15.21 3.32 4.82
CA GLU A 213 -15.38 3.51 6.27
C GLU A 213 -15.94 2.28 6.96
N ILE A 214 -16.81 1.53 6.28
CA ILE A 214 -17.45 0.32 6.79
C ILE A 214 -17.19 -0.82 5.82
N VAL A 215 -16.69 -1.94 6.33
CA VAL A 215 -16.44 -3.14 5.52
C VAL A 215 -17.12 -4.34 6.14
N VAL A 216 -17.93 -5.03 5.33
CA VAL A 216 -18.50 -6.34 5.67
C VAL A 216 -17.59 -7.42 5.07
N VAL A 217 -17.10 -8.30 5.92
CA VAL A 217 -16.13 -9.33 5.53
C VAL A 217 -16.78 -10.70 5.53
N GLY A 218 -16.82 -11.33 4.35
CA GLY A 218 -17.28 -12.73 4.21
C GLY A 218 -16.15 -13.72 4.46
N GLY A 219 -16.44 -14.73 5.27
CA GLY A 219 -15.58 -15.90 5.43
C GLY A 219 -16.12 -17.12 4.69
N ARG A 220 -15.61 -18.32 5.03
CA ARG A 220 -16.07 -19.59 4.46
C ARG A 220 -17.57 -19.82 4.68
N GLY A 221 -18.14 -19.38 5.81
CA GLY A 221 -19.56 -19.48 6.08
C GLY A 221 -20.44 -18.74 5.06
N ALA A 222 -19.90 -17.71 4.40
CA ALA A 222 -20.63 -17.00 3.36
C ALA A 222 -20.77 -17.79 2.04
N LEU A 223 -20.04 -18.90 1.86
CA LEU A 223 -20.14 -19.80 0.69
C LEU A 223 -21.37 -20.73 0.77
N GLU A 224 -22.01 -20.83 1.92
CA GLU A 224 -23.09 -21.78 2.14
C GLU A 224 -24.44 -21.21 1.69
N GLY A 225 -25.15 -21.96 0.86
CA GLY A 225 -26.51 -21.64 0.44
C GLY A 225 -26.67 -20.26 -0.17
N ASP A 226 -27.55 -19.44 0.42
CA ASP A 226 -27.88 -18.06 0.01
C ASP A 226 -27.16 -16.98 0.86
N ASN A 227 -26.23 -17.39 1.73
CA ASN A 227 -25.56 -16.52 2.69
C ASN A 227 -24.86 -15.32 2.03
N PHE A 228 -24.23 -15.50 0.87
CA PHE A 228 -23.59 -14.39 0.17
C PHE A 228 -24.60 -13.37 -0.38
N THR A 229 -25.78 -13.83 -0.81
CA THR A 229 -26.86 -12.94 -1.24
C THR A 229 -27.36 -12.10 -0.05
N LEU A 230 -27.52 -12.70 1.12
CA LEU A 230 -27.90 -11.98 2.35
C LEU A 230 -26.80 -11.01 2.79
N LEU A 231 -25.52 -11.40 2.67
CA LEU A 231 -24.38 -10.53 2.97
C LEU A 231 -24.37 -9.30 2.07
N LYS A 232 -24.61 -9.46 0.76
CA LYS A 232 -24.73 -8.34 -0.18
C LYS A 232 -25.86 -7.39 0.22
N ALA A 233 -27.06 -7.94 0.41
CA ALA A 233 -28.20 -7.13 0.81
C ALA A 233 -27.99 -6.36 2.13
N PHE A 234 -27.28 -6.97 3.08
CA PHE A 234 -26.89 -6.33 4.32
C PHE A 234 -25.89 -5.21 4.11
N ALA A 235 -24.82 -5.47 3.36
CA ALA A 235 -23.80 -4.48 3.04
C ALA A 235 -24.40 -3.27 2.32
N ASP A 236 -25.25 -3.50 1.32
CA ASP A 236 -25.97 -2.44 0.60
C ASP A 236 -26.85 -1.61 1.55
N LYS A 237 -27.59 -2.26 2.46
CA LYS A 237 -28.48 -1.58 3.41
C LYS A 237 -27.74 -0.65 4.37
N ILE A 238 -26.51 -1.00 4.76
CA ILE A 238 -25.70 -0.18 5.68
C ILE A 238 -24.66 0.71 4.97
N GLY A 239 -24.60 0.68 3.64
CA GLY A 239 -23.62 1.43 2.85
C GLY A 239 -22.18 0.97 3.06
N ALA A 240 -21.97 -0.34 3.24
CA ALA A 240 -20.65 -0.93 3.47
C ALA A 240 -20.06 -1.53 2.19
N ALA A 241 -18.73 -1.43 2.05
CA ALA A 241 -18.00 -2.21 1.06
C ALA A 241 -17.92 -3.69 1.46
N ILE A 242 -17.82 -4.56 0.47
CA ILE A 242 -17.72 -6.01 0.69
C ILE A 242 -16.27 -6.45 0.49
N GLY A 243 -15.67 -6.99 1.53
CA GLY A 243 -14.40 -7.70 1.47
C GLY A 243 -14.56 -9.17 1.82
N GLY A 244 -13.48 -9.93 1.72
CA GLY A 244 -13.54 -11.34 2.09
C GLY A 244 -12.19 -11.97 2.33
N THR A 245 -12.27 -13.16 2.90
CA THR A 245 -11.10 -14.03 3.06
C THR A 245 -10.78 -14.73 1.74
N ARG A 246 -9.58 -15.30 1.61
CA ARG A 246 -9.13 -15.99 0.41
C ARG A 246 -10.14 -17.02 -0.15
N PRO A 247 -10.83 -17.85 0.67
CA PRO A 247 -11.88 -18.74 0.16
C PRO A 247 -12.99 -18.05 -0.65
N MET A 248 -13.32 -16.80 -0.35
CA MET A 248 -14.33 -16.05 -1.11
C MET A 248 -13.85 -15.71 -2.53
N VAL A 249 -12.55 -15.44 -2.67
CA VAL A 249 -11.91 -15.17 -3.98
C VAL A 249 -11.71 -16.46 -4.76
N ASP A 250 -11.20 -17.51 -4.09
CA ASP A 250 -11.00 -18.83 -4.71
C ASP A 250 -12.33 -19.42 -5.23
N SER A 251 -13.48 -19.00 -4.68
CA SER A 251 -14.84 -19.37 -5.12
C SER A 251 -15.47 -18.37 -6.10
N GLU A 252 -14.70 -17.39 -6.59
CA GLU A 252 -15.12 -16.36 -7.56
C GLU A 252 -16.34 -15.53 -7.12
N LEU A 253 -16.65 -15.46 -5.82
CA LEU A 253 -17.74 -14.64 -5.28
C LEU A 253 -17.37 -13.17 -5.16
N ILE A 254 -16.09 -12.88 -4.93
CA ILE A 254 -15.54 -11.53 -4.91
C ILE A 254 -14.24 -11.49 -5.73
N PRO A 255 -13.90 -10.36 -6.34
CA PRO A 255 -12.65 -10.22 -7.08
C PRO A 255 -11.45 -10.15 -6.13
N PHE A 256 -10.25 -10.41 -6.66
CA PHE A 256 -9.01 -10.45 -5.87
C PHE A 256 -8.70 -9.14 -5.14
N ASN A 257 -9.04 -7.98 -5.74
CA ASN A 257 -8.87 -6.66 -5.11
C ASN A 257 -9.76 -6.44 -3.86
N HIS A 258 -10.67 -7.35 -3.55
CA HIS A 258 -11.47 -7.38 -2.32
C HIS A 258 -10.98 -8.41 -1.29
N GLN A 259 -9.88 -9.11 -1.57
CA GLN A 259 -9.28 -10.04 -0.63
C GLN A 259 -8.56 -9.29 0.49
N ILE A 260 -8.91 -9.59 1.75
CA ILE A 260 -8.29 -9.00 2.94
C ILE A 260 -7.37 -10.02 3.59
N GLY A 261 -6.12 -9.62 3.84
CA GLY A 261 -5.16 -10.47 4.53
C GLY A 261 -3.75 -10.36 3.98
N GLN A 262 -2.86 -11.19 4.47
CA GLN A 262 -1.42 -11.22 4.14
C GLN A 262 -1.13 -11.38 2.64
N THR A 263 -1.95 -12.13 1.92
CA THR A 263 -1.84 -12.35 0.47
C THR A 263 -2.80 -11.49 -0.35
N GLY A 264 -3.57 -10.63 0.30
CA GLY A 264 -4.49 -9.68 -0.28
C GLY A 264 -4.11 -8.25 0.12
N PHE A 265 -5.11 -7.47 0.47
CA PHE A 265 -4.96 -6.07 0.84
C PHE A 265 -5.02 -5.89 2.35
N THR A 266 -4.34 -4.86 2.83
CA THR A 266 -4.47 -4.35 4.21
C THR A 266 -5.40 -3.16 4.18
N ILE A 267 -6.45 -3.17 5.03
CA ILE A 267 -7.46 -2.11 5.11
C ILE A 267 -7.52 -1.52 6.53
N ARG A 268 -8.04 -0.28 6.64
CA ARG A 268 -8.17 0.47 7.90
C ARG A 268 -9.57 1.09 8.04
N PRO A 269 -10.62 0.31 7.93
CA PRO A 269 -11.97 0.84 8.03
C PRO A 269 -12.27 1.29 9.48
N ARG A 270 -13.22 2.20 9.62
CA ARG A 270 -13.73 2.57 10.93
C ARG A 270 -14.49 1.42 11.58
N ILE A 271 -15.25 0.65 10.79
CA ILE A 271 -16.07 -0.48 11.25
C ILE A 271 -15.82 -1.69 10.38
N VAL A 272 -15.55 -2.85 11.01
CA VAL A 272 -15.52 -4.16 10.37
C VAL A 272 -16.64 -5.04 10.94
N ILE A 273 -17.35 -5.72 10.06
CA ILE A 273 -18.33 -6.75 10.43
C ILE A 273 -17.98 -8.04 9.73
N SER A 274 -17.44 -9.01 10.47
CA SER A 274 -17.04 -10.31 9.95
C SER A 274 -18.14 -11.35 10.09
N LEU A 275 -18.46 -12.01 9.00
CA LEU A 275 -19.55 -12.98 8.88
C LEU A 275 -19.00 -14.37 8.46
N GLY A 276 -19.04 -15.34 9.35
CA GLY A 276 -18.51 -16.68 9.09
C GLY A 276 -17.01 -16.77 8.83
N VAL A 277 -16.24 -15.85 9.43
CA VAL A 277 -14.78 -15.78 9.36
C VAL A 277 -14.17 -16.52 10.54
N SER A 278 -13.19 -17.38 10.30
CA SER A 278 -12.51 -18.16 11.37
C SER A 278 -11.52 -17.35 12.19
N GLY A 279 -10.96 -16.29 11.65
CA GLY A 279 -9.96 -15.46 12.35
C GLY A 279 -8.52 -15.95 12.21
N ALA A 280 -8.20 -16.67 11.13
CA ALA A 280 -6.81 -17.02 10.83
C ALA A 280 -5.93 -15.77 10.77
N ILE A 281 -4.72 -15.84 11.33
CA ILE A 281 -3.76 -14.72 11.41
C ILE A 281 -3.50 -14.10 10.03
N GLN A 282 -3.40 -14.94 8.99
CA GLN A 282 -3.19 -14.49 7.62
C GLN A 282 -4.29 -13.55 7.11
N HIS A 283 -5.51 -13.65 7.67
CA HIS A 283 -6.60 -12.72 7.35
C HIS A 283 -6.56 -11.50 8.28
N THR A 284 -6.42 -11.69 9.59
CA THR A 284 -6.49 -10.60 10.56
C THR A 284 -5.33 -9.61 10.44
N GLU A 285 -4.17 -10.05 9.91
CA GLU A 285 -3.05 -9.17 9.54
C GLU A 285 -3.41 -8.14 8.45
N GLY A 286 -4.46 -8.37 7.68
CA GLY A 286 -4.99 -7.41 6.71
C GLY A 286 -5.95 -6.38 7.31
N LEU A 287 -6.22 -6.44 8.61
CA LEU A 287 -7.11 -5.51 9.33
C LEU A 287 -6.30 -4.72 10.35
N LYS A 288 -6.16 -3.41 10.14
CA LYS A 288 -5.37 -2.53 11.02
C LYS A 288 -6.22 -1.36 11.51
N ASP A 289 -5.94 -0.90 12.73
CA ASP A 289 -6.50 0.32 13.32
C ASP A 289 -8.04 0.47 13.21
N THR A 290 -8.76 -0.65 13.11
CA THR A 290 -10.24 -0.67 13.12
C THR A 290 -10.75 -0.17 14.45
N LYS A 291 -11.69 0.79 14.45
CA LYS A 291 -12.24 1.36 15.69
C LYS A 291 -13.35 0.52 16.31
N LEU A 292 -14.03 -0.27 15.50
CA LEU A 292 -15.10 -1.17 15.94
C LEU A 292 -15.07 -2.44 15.09
N TYR A 293 -14.82 -3.55 15.73
CA TYR A 293 -14.81 -4.86 15.11
C TYR A 293 -15.92 -5.76 15.68
N ILE A 294 -16.87 -6.14 14.84
CA ILE A 294 -17.96 -7.04 15.16
C ILE A 294 -17.76 -8.36 14.44
N ALA A 295 -17.82 -9.49 15.14
CA ALA A 295 -17.69 -10.81 14.55
C ALA A 295 -18.92 -11.67 14.81
N ILE A 296 -19.37 -12.39 13.77
CA ILE A 296 -20.48 -13.35 13.84
C ILE A 296 -19.96 -14.68 13.32
N ASN A 297 -20.02 -15.70 14.17
CA ASN A 297 -19.59 -17.07 13.84
C ASN A 297 -20.43 -18.08 14.60
N THR A 298 -20.66 -19.25 14.02
CA THR A 298 -21.35 -20.38 14.69
C THR A 298 -20.45 -21.08 15.71
N ASP A 299 -19.13 -21.03 15.54
CA ASP A 299 -18.14 -21.62 16.46
C ASP A 299 -17.77 -20.60 17.54
N GLU A 300 -18.18 -20.83 18.78
CA GLU A 300 -17.87 -19.97 19.94
C GLU A 300 -16.38 -19.88 20.26
N HIS A 301 -15.58 -20.81 19.76
CA HIS A 301 -14.11 -20.82 19.93
C HIS A 301 -13.36 -20.28 18.71
N ALA A 302 -14.05 -19.73 17.73
CA ALA A 302 -13.41 -19.15 16.55
C ALA A 302 -12.41 -18.05 16.95
N ALA A 303 -11.18 -18.13 16.40
CA ALA A 303 -10.11 -17.20 16.71
C ALA A 303 -10.46 -15.72 16.40
N ILE A 304 -11.45 -15.49 15.51
CA ILE A 304 -11.92 -14.14 15.18
C ILE A 304 -12.41 -13.37 16.43
N PHE A 305 -12.97 -14.06 17.42
CA PHE A 305 -13.43 -13.44 18.64
C PHE A 305 -12.32 -12.89 19.53
N ASN A 306 -11.06 -13.33 19.33
CA ASN A 306 -9.92 -12.79 20.08
C ASN A 306 -9.51 -11.39 19.60
N VAL A 307 -9.96 -10.97 18.41
CA VAL A 307 -9.63 -9.67 17.81
C VAL A 307 -10.84 -8.76 17.66
N ALA A 308 -12.05 -9.28 17.86
CA ALA A 308 -13.30 -8.54 17.80
C ALA A 308 -13.63 -7.83 19.12
N ASP A 309 -14.18 -6.61 19.04
CA ASP A 309 -14.72 -5.90 20.20
C ASP A 309 -16.06 -6.50 20.66
N TYR A 310 -16.85 -6.99 19.70
CA TYR A 310 -18.13 -7.66 19.94
C TYR A 310 -18.23 -8.94 19.15
N GLY A 311 -18.56 -10.03 19.83
CA GLY A 311 -18.78 -11.36 19.24
C GLY A 311 -20.23 -11.80 19.40
N ILE A 312 -20.79 -12.37 18.33
CA ILE A 312 -22.12 -13.00 18.34
C ILE A 312 -21.95 -14.44 17.90
N THR A 313 -22.21 -15.39 18.80
CA THR A 313 -22.23 -16.81 18.46
C THR A 313 -23.60 -17.16 17.90
N ALA A 314 -23.72 -17.15 16.57
CA ALA A 314 -24.95 -17.42 15.83
C ALA A 314 -24.65 -17.76 14.37
N ASP A 315 -25.66 -18.32 13.69
CA ASP A 315 -25.63 -18.44 12.24
C ASP A 315 -25.78 -17.05 11.59
N MET A 316 -24.87 -16.70 10.69
CA MET A 316 -24.93 -15.42 9.98
C MET A 316 -26.26 -15.25 9.22
N LYS A 317 -26.85 -16.34 8.71
CA LYS A 317 -28.13 -16.31 8.01
C LYS A 317 -29.25 -15.80 8.93
N ASP A 318 -29.30 -16.30 10.17
CA ASP A 318 -30.33 -15.91 11.13
C ASP A 318 -30.19 -14.44 11.52
N VAL A 319 -28.94 -13.99 11.80
CA VAL A 319 -28.63 -12.60 12.15
C VAL A 319 -28.98 -11.65 11.00
N LEU A 320 -28.53 -11.98 9.79
CA LEU A 320 -28.79 -11.13 8.61
C LEU A 320 -30.28 -11.09 8.24
N SER A 321 -30.97 -12.23 8.30
CA SER A 321 -32.41 -12.29 8.04
C SER A 321 -33.21 -11.46 9.04
N ALA A 322 -32.86 -11.54 10.32
CA ALA A 322 -33.49 -10.73 11.36
C ALA A 322 -33.27 -9.23 11.13
N TYR A 323 -32.03 -8.83 10.77
CA TYR A 323 -31.72 -7.41 10.50
C TYR A 323 -32.42 -6.90 9.23
N LEU A 324 -32.48 -7.70 8.18
CA LEU A 324 -33.09 -7.33 6.90
C LEU A 324 -34.63 -7.24 6.99
N SER A 325 -35.24 -7.88 7.97
CA SER A 325 -36.69 -7.83 8.22
C SER A 325 -37.19 -6.56 8.93
N ILE A 326 -36.28 -5.78 9.48
CA ILE A 326 -36.54 -4.47 10.11
C ILE A 326 -36.47 -3.35 9.07
#